data_ffd122a7b4c17cd7a1e95ab854e12524
#
_entry.id   ffd122a7b4c17cd7a1e95ab854e12524
#
_cell.length_a   1.000
_cell.length_b   1.000
_cell.length_c   1.000
_cell.angle_alpha   90.00
_cell.angle_beta   90.00
_cell.angle_gamma   90.00
#
_symmetry.space_group_name_H-M   'P 1'
#
loop_
_entity.id
_entity.type
_entity.pdbx_description
1 polymer ?
#
loop_
_entity_poly.entity_id
_entity_poly.type
_entity_poly.pdbx_seq_one_letter_code
_entity_poly.pdbx_strand_id
1 'polypeptide(L)'
;MPTVDESVSQAIDVFHLPSGVDVSDYEIYEVATSDGVKRLRYPRLDGSKVTSLAKQLVDVRNRTLAAMSVNDILDIVADAAQLWADPDFELRRQAELLIPAITGYEPDMVRIELKRYMRQFRRRELLRFLDSEIGQPSMLDEFRPNKAGGYSKYVGPALTYQVFSSNVPGIPVWSMAMTLLVKGAILGKSS
;
A
#
# COMPACT_ATOMS: atom_id res chain seq x y z
N MET A 1 -4.63 -36.36 -18.60
CA MET A 1 -5.08 -35.01 -18.34
C MET A 1 -4.59 -34.66 -16.93
N PRO A 2 -3.72 -33.69 -16.71
CA PRO A 2 -3.38 -33.29 -15.36
C PRO A 2 -4.62 -32.60 -14.76
N THR A 3 -5.09 -33.14 -13.67
CA THR A 3 -6.10 -32.52 -12.79
C THR A 3 -5.54 -31.17 -12.34
N VAL A 4 -6.21 -30.07 -12.70
CA VAL A 4 -5.96 -28.75 -12.10
C VAL A 4 -6.15 -28.95 -10.61
N ASP A 5 -5.07 -28.75 -9.85
CA ASP A 5 -5.03 -28.94 -8.41
C ASP A 5 -6.07 -28.00 -7.78
N GLU A 6 -7.17 -28.54 -7.30
CA GLU A 6 -8.25 -27.80 -6.61
C GLU A 6 -7.72 -26.97 -5.42
N SER A 7 -6.48 -27.27 -4.97
CA SER A 7 -5.80 -26.55 -3.89
C SER A 7 -5.43 -25.11 -4.25
N VAL A 8 -5.29 -24.78 -5.53
CA VAL A 8 -4.91 -23.44 -6.01
C VAL A 8 -6.12 -22.48 -6.00
N SER A 9 -7.35 -22.99 -6.09
CA SER A 9 -8.56 -22.18 -6.18
C SER A 9 -9.00 -21.54 -4.85
N GLN A 10 -8.37 -21.90 -3.72
CA GLN A 10 -8.68 -21.37 -2.37
C GLN A 10 -7.55 -20.56 -1.74
N ALA A 11 -6.51 -20.19 -2.49
CA ALA A 11 -5.41 -19.40 -1.96
C ALA A 11 -5.75 -17.91 -1.92
N ILE A 12 -5.36 -17.25 -0.83
CA ILE A 12 -5.49 -15.79 -0.66
C ILE A 12 -4.30 -15.11 -1.34
N ASP A 13 -4.57 -14.23 -2.29
CA ASP A 13 -3.53 -13.41 -2.90
C ASP A 13 -3.08 -12.31 -1.92
N VAL A 14 -1.82 -12.35 -1.51
CA VAL A 14 -1.23 -11.37 -0.62
C VAL A 14 -0.32 -10.39 -1.36
N PHE A 15 -0.72 -10.06 -2.58
CA PHE A 15 -0.04 -9.12 -3.45
C PHE A 15 -1.05 -8.31 -4.26
N HIS A 16 -0.58 -7.22 -4.83
CA HIS A 16 -1.31 -6.47 -5.84
C HIS A 16 -0.38 -6.17 -7.02
N LEU A 17 -0.82 -6.50 -8.21
CA LEU A 17 -0.12 -6.19 -9.47
C LEU A 17 -1.04 -5.37 -10.38
N PRO A 18 -0.50 -4.44 -11.18
CA PRO A 18 -1.28 -3.73 -12.19
C PRO A 18 -1.92 -4.70 -13.18
N SER A 19 -3.04 -4.30 -13.75
CA SER A 19 -3.69 -5.07 -14.82
C SER A 19 -2.73 -5.30 -15.99
N GLY A 20 -2.78 -6.52 -16.57
CA GLY A 20 -1.93 -6.90 -17.70
C GLY A 20 -0.55 -7.44 -17.31
N VAL A 21 -0.24 -7.55 -16.03
CA VAL A 21 0.95 -8.29 -15.57
C VAL A 21 0.58 -9.76 -15.45
N ASP A 22 1.14 -10.57 -16.33
CA ASP A 22 0.93 -12.02 -16.30
C ASP A 22 1.93 -12.70 -15.37
N VAL A 23 1.42 -13.49 -14.43
CA VAL A 23 2.21 -14.29 -13.50
C VAL A 23 1.80 -15.74 -13.63
N SER A 24 2.75 -16.57 -14.01
CA SER A 24 2.57 -18.02 -14.16
C SER A 24 3.18 -18.84 -13.03
N ASP A 25 4.03 -18.23 -12.21
CA ASP A 25 4.76 -18.89 -11.12
C ASP A 25 4.44 -18.25 -9.77
N TYR A 26 4.01 -19.07 -8.82
CA TYR A 26 3.59 -18.62 -7.49
C TYR A 26 4.24 -19.49 -6.40
N GLU A 27 4.52 -18.87 -5.29
CA GLU A 27 4.85 -19.53 -4.04
C GLU A 27 3.61 -19.55 -3.13
N ILE A 28 3.37 -20.68 -2.47
CA ILE A 28 2.25 -20.84 -1.53
C ILE A 28 2.84 -21.07 -0.14
N TYR A 29 2.34 -20.31 0.81
CA TYR A 29 2.68 -20.44 2.22
C TYR A 29 1.43 -20.78 3.03
N GLU A 30 1.50 -21.81 3.87
CA GLU A 30 0.38 -22.23 4.72
C GLU A 30 0.51 -21.61 6.11
N VAL A 31 -0.59 -21.03 6.58
CA VAL A 31 -0.71 -20.41 7.90
C VAL A 31 -1.84 -21.05 8.66
N ALA A 32 -1.53 -21.60 9.84
CA ALA A 32 -2.55 -22.09 10.77
C ALA A 32 -3.21 -20.89 11.47
N THR A 33 -4.51 -20.75 11.31
CA THR A 33 -5.32 -19.70 11.94
C THR A 33 -6.39 -20.30 12.85
N SER A 34 -7.09 -19.47 13.61
CA SER A 34 -8.24 -19.90 14.43
C SER A 34 -9.39 -20.48 13.58
N ASP A 35 -9.43 -20.15 12.29
CA ASP A 35 -10.45 -20.59 11.32
C ASP A 35 -9.89 -21.65 10.33
N GLY A 36 -8.91 -22.44 10.77
CA GLY A 36 -8.25 -23.46 9.98
C GLY A 36 -7.02 -22.98 9.21
N VAL A 37 -6.46 -23.84 8.37
CA VAL A 37 -5.27 -23.53 7.58
C VAL A 37 -5.66 -22.65 6.40
N LYS A 38 -4.99 -21.50 6.26
CA LYS A 38 -5.11 -20.59 5.12
C LYS A 38 -3.87 -20.70 4.24
N ARG A 39 -4.06 -20.65 2.92
CA ARG A 39 -2.98 -20.65 1.94
C ARG A 39 -2.80 -19.24 1.41
N LEU A 40 -1.59 -18.71 1.54
CA LEU A 40 -1.22 -17.38 1.05
C LEU A 40 -0.41 -17.57 -0.22
N ARG A 41 -0.76 -16.85 -1.28
CA ARG A 41 -0.12 -16.96 -2.59
C ARG A 41 0.67 -15.70 -2.92
N TYR A 42 1.94 -15.89 -3.32
CA TYR A 42 2.87 -14.83 -3.73
C TYR A 42 3.33 -15.04 -5.16
N PRO A 43 3.50 -13.99 -5.97
CA PRO A 43 4.05 -14.13 -7.31
C PRO A 43 5.57 -14.28 -7.25
N ARG A 44 6.12 -15.19 -8.05
CA ARG A 44 7.56 -15.25 -8.34
C ARG A 44 7.85 -14.44 -9.60
N LEU A 45 8.56 -13.35 -9.43
CA LEU A 45 8.93 -12.45 -10.52
C LEU A 45 10.44 -12.51 -10.73
N ASP A 46 10.86 -12.77 -11.96
CA ASP A 46 12.27 -12.64 -12.36
C ASP A 46 12.65 -11.16 -12.58
N GLY A 47 13.95 -10.90 -12.74
CA GLY A 47 14.46 -9.55 -12.92
C GLY A 47 13.92 -8.83 -14.16
N SER A 48 13.56 -9.54 -15.22
CA SER A 48 12.99 -8.97 -16.44
C SER A 48 11.56 -8.50 -16.20
N LYS A 49 10.74 -9.30 -15.51
CA LYS A 49 9.38 -8.96 -15.11
C LYS A 49 9.36 -7.78 -14.13
N VAL A 50 10.26 -7.79 -13.13
CA VAL A 50 10.41 -6.66 -12.20
C VAL A 50 10.78 -5.37 -12.94
N THR A 51 11.71 -5.44 -13.90
CA THR A 51 12.10 -4.27 -14.72
C THR A 51 10.93 -3.76 -15.56
N SER A 52 10.17 -4.66 -16.17
CA SER A 52 8.98 -4.31 -16.96
C SER A 52 7.90 -3.66 -16.08
N LEU A 53 7.64 -4.23 -14.91
CA LEU A 53 6.70 -3.72 -13.93
C LEU A 53 7.10 -2.29 -13.47
N ALA A 54 8.39 -2.07 -13.18
CA ALA A 54 8.89 -0.75 -12.79
C ALA A 54 8.64 0.31 -13.88
N LYS A 55 8.89 -0.03 -15.15
CA LYS A 55 8.60 0.86 -16.29
C LYS A 55 7.11 1.15 -16.41
N GLN A 56 6.26 0.12 -16.33
CA GLN A 56 4.81 0.27 -16.38
C GLN A 56 4.30 1.18 -15.26
N LEU A 57 4.79 1.02 -14.04
CA LEU A 57 4.42 1.86 -12.89
C LEU A 57 4.78 3.32 -13.12
N VAL A 58 5.97 3.62 -13.66
CA VAL A 58 6.39 4.98 -14.02
C VAL A 58 5.48 5.56 -15.09
N ASP A 59 5.17 4.80 -16.13
CA ASP A 59 4.32 5.26 -17.24
C ASP A 59 2.88 5.55 -16.77
N VAL A 60 2.30 4.67 -15.95
CA VAL A 60 0.97 4.89 -15.36
C VAL A 60 1.00 6.11 -14.42
N ARG A 61 2.00 6.20 -13.54
CA ARG A 61 2.18 7.35 -12.66
C ARG A 61 2.20 8.67 -13.43
N ASN A 62 2.96 8.73 -14.53
CA ASN A 62 3.10 9.96 -15.33
C ASN A 62 1.79 10.36 -16.01
N ARG A 63 0.96 9.38 -16.40
CA ARG A 63 -0.34 9.62 -17.06
C ARG A 63 -1.47 9.92 -16.10
N THR A 64 -1.40 9.44 -14.85
CA THR A 64 -2.49 9.52 -13.88
C THR A 64 -2.06 10.31 -12.64
N LEU A 65 -1.31 9.69 -11.74
CA LEU A 65 -0.99 10.23 -10.42
C LEU A 65 -0.29 11.59 -10.47
N ALA A 66 0.58 11.82 -11.46
CA ALA A 66 1.29 13.10 -11.63
C ALA A 66 0.35 14.27 -11.96
N ALA A 67 -0.78 13.99 -12.60
CA ALA A 67 -1.77 14.98 -13.00
C ALA A 67 -2.85 15.22 -11.92
N MET A 68 -2.98 14.33 -10.94
CA MET A 68 -3.93 14.50 -9.85
C MET A 68 -3.50 15.62 -8.92
N SER A 69 -4.46 16.32 -8.33
CA SER A 69 -4.16 17.26 -7.24
C SER A 69 -3.75 16.52 -5.96
N VAL A 70 -2.95 17.17 -5.12
CA VAL A 70 -2.63 16.61 -3.79
C VAL A 70 -3.89 16.40 -2.95
N ASN A 71 -4.91 17.23 -3.13
CA ASN A 71 -6.20 17.10 -2.45
C ASN A 71 -6.94 15.82 -2.86
N ASP A 72 -6.98 15.51 -4.16
CA ASP A 72 -7.61 14.26 -4.64
C ASP A 72 -6.89 13.03 -4.08
N ILE A 73 -5.56 13.07 -4.01
CA ILE A 73 -4.77 11.98 -3.43
C ILE A 73 -5.03 11.84 -1.92
N LEU A 74 -5.12 12.97 -1.21
CA LEU A 74 -5.49 12.98 0.21
C LEU A 74 -6.85 12.33 0.45
N ASP A 75 -7.84 12.66 -0.38
CA ASP A 75 -9.19 12.12 -0.27
C ASP A 75 -9.19 10.61 -0.55
N ILE A 76 -8.52 10.15 -1.61
CA ILE A 76 -8.40 8.71 -1.93
C ILE A 76 -7.73 7.93 -0.78
N VAL A 77 -6.62 8.43 -0.24
CA VAL A 77 -5.92 7.75 0.86
C VAL A 77 -6.79 7.74 2.14
N ALA A 78 -7.47 8.84 2.42
CA ALA A 78 -8.35 8.93 3.58
C ALA A 78 -9.58 8.01 3.45
N ASP A 79 -10.19 7.94 2.28
CA ASP A 79 -11.34 7.07 1.99
C ASP A 79 -10.93 5.59 2.09
N ALA A 80 -9.77 5.22 1.52
CA ALA A 80 -9.24 3.87 1.67
C ALA A 80 -8.99 3.49 3.14
N ALA A 81 -8.44 4.42 3.93
CA ALA A 81 -8.24 4.20 5.37
C ALA A 81 -9.56 4.11 6.15
N GLN A 82 -10.61 4.81 5.70
CA GLN A 82 -11.94 4.76 6.32
C GLN A 82 -12.60 3.38 6.16
N LEU A 83 -12.38 2.67 5.06
CA LEU A 83 -12.85 1.29 4.89
C LEU A 83 -12.33 0.37 6.00
N TRP A 84 -11.11 0.58 6.45
CA TRP A 84 -10.53 -0.18 7.56
C TRP A 84 -11.13 0.13 8.94
N ALA A 85 -11.95 1.17 9.05
CA ALA A 85 -12.72 1.43 10.27
C ALA A 85 -13.97 0.53 10.39
N ASP A 86 -14.45 0.04 9.24
CA ASP A 86 -15.60 -0.86 9.17
C ASP A 86 -15.19 -2.30 9.55
N PRO A 87 -15.77 -2.91 10.58
CA PRO A 87 -15.48 -4.29 10.96
C PRO A 87 -15.92 -5.32 9.91
N ASP A 88 -16.83 -4.95 9.02
CA ASP A 88 -17.33 -5.82 7.95
C ASP A 88 -16.52 -5.74 6.65
N PHE A 89 -15.54 -4.84 6.59
CA PHE A 89 -14.64 -4.76 5.46
C PHE A 89 -13.80 -6.04 5.32
N GLU A 90 -13.92 -6.71 4.18
CA GLU A 90 -13.34 -8.05 3.95
C GLU A 90 -11.83 -8.11 4.22
N LEU A 91 -11.06 -7.14 3.69
CA LEU A 91 -9.60 -7.13 3.90
C LEU A 91 -9.24 -6.90 5.37
N ARG A 92 -10.04 -6.14 6.11
CA ARG A 92 -9.85 -5.98 7.54
C ARG A 92 -10.09 -7.29 8.29
N ARG A 93 -11.16 -8.03 7.98
CA ARG A 93 -11.43 -9.35 8.57
C ARG A 93 -10.29 -10.32 8.29
N GLN A 94 -9.79 -10.34 7.06
CA GLN A 94 -8.63 -11.15 6.70
C GLN A 94 -7.39 -10.76 7.52
N ALA A 95 -7.11 -9.46 7.67
CA ALA A 95 -5.98 -8.98 8.48
C ALA A 95 -6.13 -9.35 9.96
N GLU A 96 -7.32 -9.21 10.55
CA GLU A 96 -7.60 -9.61 11.94
C GLU A 96 -7.42 -11.12 12.18
N LEU A 97 -7.59 -11.94 11.15
CA LEU A 97 -7.35 -13.38 11.21
C LEU A 97 -5.87 -13.74 10.99
N LEU A 98 -5.24 -13.13 10.00
CA LEU A 98 -3.89 -13.51 9.55
C LEU A 98 -2.77 -12.90 10.40
N ILE A 99 -2.91 -11.64 10.83
CA ILE A 99 -1.85 -10.97 11.61
C ILE A 99 -1.53 -11.72 12.89
N PRO A 100 -2.50 -12.09 13.75
CA PRO A 100 -2.22 -12.88 14.96
C PRO A 100 -1.52 -14.21 14.65
N ALA A 101 -1.98 -14.90 13.60
CA ALA A 101 -1.45 -16.21 13.21
C ALA A 101 0.01 -16.14 12.71
N ILE A 102 0.39 -15.05 12.05
CA ILE A 102 1.74 -14.85 11.49
C ILE A 102 2.69 -14.27 12.54
N THR A 103 2.21 -13.33 13.36
CA THR A 103 3.06 -12.54 14.27
C THR A 103 3.05 -13.04 15.71
N GLY A 104 2.05 -13.83 16.11
CA GLY A 104 1.83 -14.23 17.49
C GLY A 104 1.24 -13.11 18.37
N TYR A 105 0.77 -12.01 17.80
CA TYR A 105 0.12 -10.95 18.56
C TYR A 105 -1.29 -11.39 19.01
N GLU A 106 -1.70 -10.89 20.17
CA GLU A 106 -3.05 -11.12 20.67
C GLU A 106 -4.11 -10.55 19.71
N PRO A 107 -5.17 -11.32 19.36
CA PRO A 107 -6.19 -10.89 18.39
C PRO A 107 -6.87 -9.56 18.76
N ASP A 108 -7.15 -9.35 20.04
CA ASP A 108 -7.78 -8.10 20.51
C ASP A 108 -6.85 -6.90 20.34
N MET A 109 -5.55 -7.09 20.58
CA MET A 109 -4.53 -6.07 20.30
C MET A 109 -4.51 -5.70 18.83
N VAL A 110 -4.50 -6.69 17.94
CA VAL A 110 -4.51 -6.45 16.49
C VAL A 110 -5.75 -5.66 16.08
N ARG A 111 -6.92 -6.03 16.58
CA ARG A 111 -8.20 -5.34 16.29
C ARG A 111 -8.19 -3.87 16.73
N ILE A 112 -7.69 -3.61 17.93
CA ILE A 112 -7.59 -2.27 18.48
C ILE A 112 -6.57 -1.43 17.69
N GLU A 113 -5.39 -2.00 17.43
CA GLU A 113 -4.29 -1.29 16.77
C GLU A 113 -4.59 -1.01 15.30
N LEU A 114 -5.21 -1.90 14.55
CA LEU A 114 -5.65 -1.64 13.19
C LEU A 114 -6.57 -0.42 13.14
N LYS A 115 -7.58 -0.37 14.02
CA LYS A 115 -8.51 0.76 14.09
C LYS A 115 -7.81 2.05 14.50
N ARG A 116 -6.90 1.98 15.47
CA ARG A 116 -6.14 3.14 15.97
C ARG A 116 -5.18 3.66 14.91
N TYR A 117 -4.47 2.75 14.24
CA TYR A 117 -3.48 3.08 13.24
C TYR A 117 -4.11 3.77 12.04
N MET A 118 -5.22 3.27 11.52
CA MET A 118 -5.91 3.87 10.37
C MET A 118 -6.45 5.28 10.63
N ARG A 119 -6.65 5.68 11.88
CA ARG A 119 -7.03 7.06 12.21
C ARG A 119 -5.98 8.10 11.82
N GLN A 120 -4.71 7.70 11.72
CA GLN A 120 -3.61 8.59 11.33
C GLN A 120 -3.71 8.99 9.84
N PHE A 121 -4.41 8.20 9.04
CA PHE A 121 -4.64 8.46 7.62
C PHE A 121 -5.93 9.24 7.32
N ARG A 122 -6.57 9.80 8.33
CA ARG A 122 -7.68 10.73 8.10
C ARG A 122 -7.17 11.97 7.38
N ARG A 123 -7.97 12.48 6.46
CA ARG A 123 -7.63 13.65 5.65
C ARG A 123 -7.02 14.80 6.46
N ARG A 124 -7.62 15.12 7.62
CA ARG A 124 -7.11 16.18 8.50
C ARG A 124 -5.69 15.91 9.00
N GLU A 125 -5.41 14.67 9.40
CA GLU A 125 -4.10 14.32 9.96
C GLU A 125 -3.03 14.29 8.87
N LEU A 126 -3.36 13.74 7.69
CA LEU A 126 -2.48 13.76 6.53
C LEU A 126 -2.17 15.19 6.05
N LEU A 127 -3.19 16.06 6.04
CA LEU A 127 -3.00 17.46 5.69
C LEU A 127 -2.11 18.19 6.67
N ARG A 128 -2.31 17.97 8.00
CA ARG A 128 -1.43 18.51 9.04
C ARG A 128 0.02 18.03 8.90
N PHE A 129 0.19 16.75 8.58
CA PHE A 129 1.51 16.19 8.32
C PHE A 129 2.18 16.89 7.14
N LEU A 130 1.50 16.99 5.98
CA LEU A 130 2.04 17.70 4.82
C LEU A 130 2.35 19.17 5.11
N ASP A 131 1.48 19.85 5.84
CA ASP A 131 1.71 21.25 6.24
C ASP A 131 2.95 21.39 7.13
N SER A 132 3.16 20.45 8.06
CA SER A 132 4.34 20.47 8.92
C SER A 132 5.65 20.20 8.17
N GLU A 133 5.62 19.30 7.16
CA GLU A 133 6.82 18.88 6.43
C GLU A 133 7.19 19.84 5.28
N ILE A 134 6.21 20.33 4.56
CA ILE A 134 6.44 21.14 3.35
C ILE A 134 5.84 22.56 3.42
N GLY A 135 5.08 22.87 4.47
CA GLY A 135 4.51 24.18 4.76
C GLY A 135 3.30 24.55 3.90
N GLN A 136 3.29 24.22 2.63
CA GLN A 136 2.15 24.45 1.72
C GLN A 136 1.94 23.23 0.84
N PRO A 137 0.98 22.35 1.13
CA PRO A 137 0.71 21.13 0.34
C PRO A 137 0.49 21.39 -1.16
N SER A 138 -0.07 22.56 -1.54
CA SER A 138 -0.23 22.97 -2.93
C SER A 138 1.08 23.15 -3.71
N MET A 139 2.25 23.21 -3.02
CA MET A 139 3.57 23.18 -3.66
C MET A 139 3.86 21.82 -4.34
N LEU A 140 3.11 20.78 -4.06
CA LEU A 140 3.15 19.51 -4.80
C LEU A 140 2.44 19.59 -6.16
N ASP A 141 1.56 20.58 -6.35
CA ASP A 141 0.79 20.76 -7.58
C ASP A 141 1.39 21.84 -8.47
N GLU A 142 1.82 22.95 -7.88
CA GLU A 142 2.24 24.15 -8.60
C GLU A 142 3.35 24.93 -7.88
N PHE A 143 3.93 25.88 -8.58
CA PHE A 143 4.90 26.82 -7.98
C PHE A 143 4.18 27.77 -7.02
N ARG A 144 4.67 27.88 -5.81
CA ARG A 144 4.17 28.77 -4.76
C ARG A 144 5.30 29.63 -4.17
N PRO A 145 4.98 30.82 -3.66
CA PRO A 145 5.96 31.64 -2.96
C PRO A 145 6.56 30.87 -1.77
N ASN A 146 7.86 30.94 -1.60
CA ASN A 146 8.55 30.33 -0.46
C ASN A 146 9.09 31.40 0.50
N LYS A 147 9.43 30.99 1.75
CA LYS A 147 9.90 31.87 2.82
C LYS A 147 11.26 32.52 2.53
N ALA A 148 12.06 31.93 1.65
CA ALA A 148 13.38 32.46 1.27
C ALA A 148 13.32 33.50 0.13
N GLY A 149 12.13 33.77 -0.39
CA GLY A 149 11.89 34.60 -1.58
C GLY A 149 11.92 33.79 -2.88
N GLY A 150 11.05 34.17 -3.81
CA GLY A 150 10.84 33.44 -5.07
C GLY A 150 9.76 32.37 -4.95
N TYR A 151 9.79 31.41 -5.90
CA TYR A 151 8.78 30.37 -6.04
C TYR A 151 9.41 28.98 -6.00
N SER A 152 8.77 28.04 -5.37
CA SER A 152 9.19 26.64 -5.31
C SER A 152 8.03 25.70 -5.60
N LYS A 153 8.38 24.55 -6.17
CA LYS A 153 7.48 23.40 -6.34
C LYS A 153 8.21 22.14 -5.88
N TYR A 154 7.54 21.29 -5.15
CA TYR A 154 8.07 19.98 -4.77
C TYR A 154 7.74 18.94 -5.83
N VAL A 155 8.72 18.10 -6.15
CA VAL A 155 8.57 17.00 -7.10
C VAL A 155 9.03 15.73 -6.41
N GLY A 156 8.11 14.79 -6.22
CA GLY A 156 8.43 13.48 -5.67
C GLY A 156 9.08 12.55 -6.70
N PRO A 157 9.67 11.44 -6.25
CA PRO A 157 10.28 10.45 -7.13
C PRO A 157 9.22 9.84 -8.07
N ALA A 158 9.61 9.50 -9.30
CA ALA A 158 8.70 8.82 -10.22
C ALA A 158 8.33 7.42 -9.73
N LEU A 159 9.29 6.72 -9.11
CA LEU A 159 9.13 5.39 -8.53
C LEU A 159 9.95 5.28 -7.26
N THR A 160 9.37 4.68 -6.23
CA THR A 160 10.05 4.31 -5.00
C THR A 160 10.03 2.78 -4.87
N TYR A 161 11.20 2.18 -4.71
CA TYR A 161 11.30 0.78 -4.31
C TYR A 161 11.31 0.68 -2.79
N GLN A 162 10.39 -0.09 -2.24
CA GLN A 162 10.22 -0.25 -0.79
C GLN A 162 10.34 -1.71 -0.40
N VAL A 163 11.24 -2.01 0.53
CA VAL A 163 11.31 -3.32 1.18
C VAL A 163 10.62 -3.17 2.53
N PHE A 164 9.47 -3.82 2.65
CA PHE A 164 8.67 -3.71 3.86
C PHE A 164 9.25 -4.57 4.98
N SER A 165 9.27 -4.00 6.17
CA SER A 165 9.65 -4.72 7.38
C SER A 165 8.48 -5.56 7.89
N SER A 166 8.76 -6.78 8.34
CA SER A 166 7.75 -7.71 8.87
C SER A 166 7.47 -7.53 10.37
N ASN A 167 8.31 -6.78 11.09
CA ASN A 167 8.28 -6.71 12.55
C ASN A 167 7.21 -5.78 13.12
N VAL A 168 6.68 -4.84 12.33
CA VAL A 168 5.65 -3.90 12.78
C VAL A 168 4.54 -3.82 11.72
N PRO A 169 3.38 -4.41 11.96
CA PRO A 169 2.22 -4.24 11.09
C PRO A 169 1.86 -2.77 10.95
N GLY A 170 1.61 -2.33 9.71
CA GLY A 170 1.18 -0.96 9.43
C GLY A 170 2.28 -0.01 8.94
N ILE A 171 3.56 -0.19 9.26
CA ILE A 171 4.65 0.63 8.70
C ILE A 171 4.60 0.67 7.16
N PRO A 172 4.36 -0.44 6.46
CA PRO A 172 4.18 -0.41 5.01
C PRO A 172 3.11 0.57 4.53
N VAL A 173 1.98 0.63 5.22
CA VAL A 173 0.86 1.53 4.88
C VAL A 173 1.29 2.99 4.97
N TRP A 174 2.04 3.35 6.02
CA TRP A 174 2.59 4.71 6.17
C TRP A 174 3.52 5.06 5.02
N SER A 175 4.49 4.20 4.72
CA SER A 175 5.45 4.41 3.63
C SER A 175 4.76 4.54 2.27
N MET A 176 3.74 3.72 2.01
CA MET A 176 2.93 3.78 0.79
C MET A 176 2.16 5.10 0.71
N ALA A 177 1.45 5.50 1.77
CA ALA A 177 0.68 6.74 1.80
C ALA A 177 1.57 7.97 1.57
N MET A 178 2.73 8.04 2.23
CA MET A 178 3.68 9.15 2.05
C MET A 178 4.21 9.23 0.61
N THR A 179 4.49 8.10 -0.01
CA THR A 179 4.94 8.07 -1.41
C THR A 179 3.83 8.53 -2.36
N LEU A 180 2.59 8.10 -2.15
CA LEU A 180 1.44 8.55 -2.95
C LEU A 180 1.19 10.05 -2.81
N LEU A 181 1.26 10.59 -1.60
CA LEU A 181 1.06 12.02 -1.34
C LEU A 181 2.06 12.92 -2.09
N VAL A 182 3.29 12.44 -2.32
CA VAL A 182 4.26 13.16 -3.16
C VAL A 182 4.21 12.73 -4.63
N LYS A 183 3.11 12.08 -5.04
CA LYS A 183 2.84 11.64 -6.42
C LYS A 183 3.86 10.63 -6.97
N GLY A 184 4.44 9.80 -6.09
CA GLY A 184 5.35 8.72 -6.45
C GLY A 184 4.62 7.41 -6.68
N ALA A 185 5.02 6.62 -7.66
CA ALA A 185 4.63 5.21 -7.78
C ALA A 185 5.43 4.34 -6.79
N ILE A 186 4.91 3.17 -6.47
CA ILE A 186 5.48 2.28 -5.47
C ILE A 186 5.69 0.90 -6.06
N LEU A 187 6.90 0.38 -5.95
CA LEU A 187 7.22 -1.02 -6.13
C LEU A 187 7.61 -1.58 -4.76
N GLY A 188 6.67 -2.26 -4.12
CA GLY A 188 6.83 -2.82 -2.78
C GLY A 188 7.22 -4.29 -2.81
N LYS A 189 8.20 -4.70 -1.98
CA LYS A 189 8.53 -6.08 -1.68
C LYS A 189 8.14 -6.36 -0.23
N SER A 190 7.24 -7.31 -0.02
CA SER A 190 7.00 -7.89 1.31
C SER A 190 8.21 -8.71 1.76
N SER A 191 8.42 -8.76 3.04
CA SER A 191 9.47 -9.57 3.67
C SER A 191 9.04 -11.03 3.77
#